data_ac8601c14fab186ac5981f4f620a589f
#
_entry.id   ac8601c14fab186ac5981f4f620a589f
#
_cell.length_a   1.000
_cell.length_b   1.000
_cell.length_c   1.000
_cell.angle_alpha   90.00
_cell.angle_beta   90.00
_cell.angle_gamma   90.00
#
_symmetry.space_group_name_H-M   'P 1'
#
loop_
_entity.id
_entity.type
_entity.pdbx_description
1 polymer ?
#
loop_
_entity_poly.entity_id
_entity_poly.type
_entity_poly.pdbx_seq_one_letter_code
_entity_poly.pdbx_strand_id
1 'polypeptide(L)'
;MQFSDGRLGLPVYHEWIGRFGELLRIDVAKVIDKRRMNSGRSAIQPVIFVNDPETATALFRQTRSSGQAKNIPVSLTQNAGQSWQPSEDLHIANPNSAIAGLTLKNGIRLLALNNIEAGRYRLVLLMQQPQSGQWQVIQVLEDDEALPNEQRKEFSYPYLVSADGSDAHLVYTWDRKKIRHLHYSSAWLKQAY
;
A
#
# COMPACT_ATOMS: atom_id res chain seq x y z
N MET A 1 2.04 10.84 7.26
CA MET A 1 2.53 10.40 8.59
C MET A 1 2.93 11.62 9.41
N GLN A 2 2.94 11.52 10.73
CA GLN A 2 3.45 12.56 11.63
C GLN A 2 4.76 12.08 12.26
N PHE A 3 5.76 12.96 12.29
CA PHE A 3 7.07 12.68 12.88
C PHE A 3 7.11 13.11 14.35
N SER A 4 8.13 12.64 15.10
CA SER A 4 8.35 12.97 16.51
C SER A 4 8.52 14.46 16.75
N ASP A 5 9.04 15.20 15.78
CA ASP A 5 9.22 16.67 15.82
C ASP A 5 7.97 17.48 15.43
N GLY A 6 6.82 16.80 15.26
CA GLY A 6 5.54 17.42 14.88
C GLY A 6 5.35 17.66 13.37
N ARG A 7 6.37 17.44 12.56
CA ARG A 7 6.28 17.60 11.10
C ARG A 7 5.42 16.52 10.46
N LEU A 8 4.86 16.84 9.31
CA LEU A 8 4.07 15.91 8.52
C LEU A 8 4.89 15.37 7.35
N GLY A 9 4.73 14.09 7.05
CA GLY A 9 5.24 13.45 5.85
C GLY A 9 4.12 13.12 4.89
N LEU A 10 4.21 13.66 3.67
CA LEU A 10 3.29 13.37 2.57
C LEU A 10 4.00 12.51 1.52
N PRO A 11 3.64 11.24 1.34
CA PRO A 11 4.19 10.41 0.29
C PRO A 11 3.67 10.88 -1.07
N VAL A 12 4.60 11.05 -2.00
CA VAL A 12 4.35 11.39 -3.41
C VAL A 12 5.21 10.51 -4.31
N TYR A 13 5.06 10.62 -5.62
CA TYR A 13 5.86 9.85 -6.56
C TYR A 13 6.04 10.58 -7.90
N HIS A 14 7.04 10.12 -8.66
CA HIS A 14 7.33 10.59 -10.01
C HIS A 14 7.14 9.47 -11.03
N GLU A 15 6.60 9.79 -12.20
CA GLU A 15 6.44 8.87 -13.33
C GLU A 15 7.17 9.31 -14.60
N TRP A 16 7.49 10.60 -14.75
CA TRP A 16 8.02 11.17 -16.00
C TRP A 16 9.53 11.05 -16.16
N ILE A 17 10.29 11.54 -15.17
CA ILE A 17 11.77 11.55 -15.21
C ILE A 17 12.34 10.25 -14.64
N GLY A 18 11.52 9.50 -13.96
CA GLY A 18 11.82 8.22 -13.33
C GLY A 18 10.59 7.74 -12.56
N ARG A 19 10.61 6.48 -12.13
CA ARG A 19 9.52 5.86 -11.37
C ARG A 19 9.99 5.62 -9.95
N PHE A 20 9.79 6.60 -9.09
CA PHE A 20 10.25 6.53 -7.70
C PHE A 20 9.31 7.27 -6.75
N GLY A 21 9.30 6.84 -5.49
CA GLY A 21 8.60 7.52 -4.40
C GLY A 21 9.46 8.56 -3.70
N GLU A 22 8.83 9.63 -3.27
CA GLU A 22 9.42 10.66 -2.42
C GLU A 22 8.52 10.93 -1.21
N LEU A 23 9.13 11.34 -0.12
CA LEU A 23 8.44 11.90 1.03
C LEU A 23 8.66 13.41 1.04
N LEU A 24 7.58 14.18 0.92
CA LEU A 24 7.61 15.60 1.22
C LEU A 24 7.49 15.78 2.72
N ARG A 25 8.47 16.44 3.35
CA ARG A 25 8.40 16.80 4.76
C ARG A 25 7.87 18.22 4.88
N ILE A 26 6.82 18.36 5.67
CA ILE A 26 6.02 19.59 5.73
C ILE A 26 6.04 20.10 7.16
N ASP A 27 6.34 21.38 7.31
CA ASP A 27 6.25 22.13 8.56
C ASP A 27 5.31 23.33 8.37
N VAL A 28 4.25 23.41 9.20
CA VAL A 28 3.20 24.45 9.17
C VAL A 28 2.59 24.60 7.78
N ALA A 29 2.58 24.10 6.81
CA ALA A 29 2.10 24.28 5.43
C ALA A 29 3.20 24.57 4.41
N LYS A 30 4.47 24.44 4.78
CA LYS A 30 5.59 24.54 3.84
C LYS A 30 6.32 23.25 3.69
N VAL A 31 6.62 22.87 2.46
CA VAL A 31 7.56 21.79 2.18
C VAL A 31 8.95 22.26 2.53
N ILE A 32 9.55 21.65 3.56
CA ILE A 32 10.91 22.01 4.02
C ILE A 32 11.98 21.22 3.29
N ASP A 33 11.69 19.96 2.97
CA ASP A 33 12.57 19.13 2.16
C ASP A 33 11.81 17.98 1.47
N LYS A 34 12.52 17.27 0.59
CA LYS A 34 12.06 16.07 -0.09
C LYS A 34 13.06 14.95 0.14
N ARG A 35 12.57 13.77 0.44
CA ARG A 35 13.39 12.59 0.69
C ARG A 35 12.99 11.45 -0.22
N ARG A 36 13.92 11.01 -1.06
CA ARG A 36 13.69 9.85 -1.91
C ARG A 36 13.53 8.59 -1.06
N MET A 37 12.49 7.81 -1.34
CA MET A 37 12.08 6.68 -0.51
C MET A 37 12.58 5.33 -1.04
N ASN A 38 12.94 5.21 -2.31
CA ASN A 38 13.43 3.97 -2.90
C ASN A 38 14.62 4.20 -3.80
N SER A 39 15.48 3.19 -3.92
CA SER A 39 16.53 3.15 -4.93
C SER A 39 15.97 2.75 -6.30
N GLY A 40 16.67 3.12 -7.36
CA GLY A 40 16.26 2.74 -8.71
C GLY A 40 15.04 3.52 -9.23
N ARG A 41 14.40 3.00 -10.28
CA ARG A 41 13.32 3.67 -11.03
C ARG A 41 12.17 2.72 -11.34
N SER A 42 11.81 1.84 -10.43
CA SER A 42 10.83 0.79 -10.67
C SER A 42 9.80 0.64 -9.55
N ALA A 43 9.61 1.68 -8.73
CA ALA A 43 8.66 1.66 -7.61
C ALA A 43 8.03 3.05 -7.42
N ILE A 44 6.70 3.10 -7.37
CA ILE A 44 5.90 4.33 -7.25
C ILE A 44 4.76 4.14 -6.24
N GLN A 45 3.99 5.19 -6.01
CA GLN A 45 2.78 5.17 -5.17
C GLN A 45 3.04 4.53 -3.80
N PRO A 46 3.92 5.14 -2.98
CA PRO A 46 4.24 4.60 -1.67
C PRO A 46 3.05 4.62 -0.71
N VAL A 47 2.87 3.52 0.01
CA VAL A 47 2.03 3.40 1.20
C VAL A 47 2.97 3.30 2.40
N ILE A 48 2.73 4.10 3.44
CA ILE A 48 3.60 4.15 4.63
C ILE A 48 2.87 3.60 5.84
N PHE A 49 3.49 2.62 6.48
CA PHE A 49 3.10 2.08 7.78
C PHE A 49 4.07 2.61 8.83
N VAL A 50 3.59 3.50 9.70
CA VAL A 50 4.38 4.03 10.82
C VAL A 50 4.44 2.98 11.91
N ASN A 51 5.64 2.67 12.39
CA ASN A 51 5.88 1.73 13.50
C ASN A 51 5.90 2.50 14.83
N ASP A 52 6.63 3.61 14.82
CA ASP A 52 6.81 4.55 15.93
C ASP A 52 7.23 5.93 15.37
N PRO A 53 7.44 6.98 16.20
CA PRO A 53 7.77 8.32 15.70
C PRO A 53 9.05 8.41 14.83
N GLU A 54 9.98 7.47 14.97
CA GLU A 54 11.24 7.46 14.22
C GLU A 54 11.25 6.45 13.08
N THR A 55 10.48 5.35 13.18
CA THR A 55 10.57 4.25 12.24
C THR A 55 9.28 4.06 11.43
N ALA A 56 9.44 3.75 10.15
CA ALA A 56 8.33 3.41 9.27
C ALA A 56 8.77 2.46 8.15
N THR A 57 7.79 1.72 7.65
CA THR A 57 7.91 0.84 6.48
C THR A 57 7.11 1.43 5.33
N ALA A 58 7.75 1.59 4.17
CA ALA A 58 7.09 1.99 2.94
C ALA A 58 6.97 0.79 1.99
N LEU A 59 5.78 0.54 1.50
CA LEU A 59 5.47 -0.43 0.45
C LEU A 59 5.15 0.32 -0.84
N PHE A 60 5.56 -0.22 -1.98
CA PHE A 60 5.40 0.46 -3.25
C PHE A 60 4.66 -0.40 -4.28
N ARG A 61 3.92 0.26 -5.15
CA ARG A 61 3.54 -0.33 -6.42
C ARG A 61 4.80 -0.58 -7.24
N GLN A 62 5.06 -1.84 -7.63
CA GLN A 62 6.18 -2.17 -8.50
C GLN A 62 5.88 -1.76 -9.96
N THR A 63 6.93 -1.36 -10.69
CA THR A 63 6.83 -1.03 -12.13
C THR A 63 7.96 -1.68 -12.92
N ARG A 64 8.44 -2.83 -12.48
CA ARG A 64 9.54 -3.61 -13.10
C ARG A 64 9.14 -4.13 -14.47
N SER A 65 10.13 -4.28 -15.33
CA SER A 65 9.96 -4.84 -16.67
C SER A 65 9.57 -6.34 -16.62
N SER A 66 9.12 -6.87 -17.75
CA SER A 66 8.92 -8.31 -17.90
C SER A 66 10.22 -9.08 -17.64
N GLY A 67 10.12 -10.26 -17.06
CA GLY A 67 11.29 -11.09 -16.70
C GLY A 67 11.90 -10.79 -15.32
N GLN A 68 11.45 -9.77 -14.61
CA GLN A 68 11.84 -9.50 -13.23
C GLN A 68 10.74 -9.94 -12.26
N ALA A 69 11.13 -10.38 -11.05
CA ALA A 69 10.18 -10.70 -9.98
C ALA A 69 9.28 -9.50 -9.68
N LYS A 70 7.98 -9.71 -9.69
CA LYS A 70 6.97 -8.66 -9.52
C LYS A 70 6.45 -8.58 -8.10
N ASN A 71 7.34 -8.66 -7.14
CA ASN A 71 7.04 -8.50 -5.72
C ASN A 71 6.92 -7.03 -5.32
N ILE A 72 6.26 -6.77 -4.20
CA ILE A 72 6.11 -5.41 -3.65
C ILE A 72 7.45 -4.92 -3.10
N PRO A 73 8.03 -3.83 -3.66
CA PRO A 73 9.24 -3.23 -3.13
C PRO A 73 9.02 -2.63 -1.74
N VAL A 74 10.03 -2.73 -0.88
CA VAL A 74 10.02 -2.25 0.50
C VAL A 74 11.17 -1.29 0.74
N SER A 75 10.91 -0.24 1.53
CA SER A 75 11.95 0.61 2.11
C SER A 75 11.63 0.93 3.57
N LEU A 76 12.67 1.12 4.35
CA LEU A 76 12.60 1.38 5.78
C LEU A 76 13.23 2.73 6.12
N THR A 77 12.66 3.42 7.09
CA THR A 77 13.31 4.57 7.74
C THR A 77 13.46 4.30 9.23
N GLN A 78 14.55 4.81 9.82
CA GLN A 78 14.86 4.73 11.25
C GLN A 78 15.18 6.12 11.83
N ASN A 79 14.87 7.18 11.10
CA ASN A 79 15.20 8.56 11.47
C ASN A 79 14.11 9.54 11.00
N ALA A 80 12.86 9.21 11.30
CA ALA A 80 11.69 10.04 11.00
C ALA A 80 11.61 10.46 9.52
N GLY A 81 11.91 9.53 8.59
CA GLY A 81 11.81 9.76 7.16
C GLY A 81 12.91 10.64 6.56
N GLN A 82 13.98 10.97 7.31
CA GLN A 82 15.10 11.75 6.79
C GLN A 82 15.92 10.96 5.76
N SER A 83 16.02 9.65 5.94
CA SER A 83 16.58 8.74 4.94
C SER A 83 15.79 7.44 4.89
N TRP A 84 15.83 6.78 3.74
CA TRP A 84 15.15 5.52 3.47
C TRP A 84 16.14 4.52 2.91
N GLN A 85 16.10 3.30 3.41
CA GLN A 85 16.94 2.20 2.96
C GLN A 85 16.08 1.12 2.31
N PRO A 86 16.44 0.62 1.12
CA PRO A 86 15.78 -0.53 0.54
C PRO A 86 15.88 -1.74 1.46
N SER A 87 14.84 -2.54 1.49
CA SER A 87 14.78 -3.82 2.18
C SER A 87 14.44 -4.92 1.19
N GLU A 88 14.42 -6.15 1.65
CA GLU A 88 13.91 -7.27 0.86
C GLU A 88 12.44 -7.01 0.48
N ASP A 89 12.09 -7.32 -0.77
CA ASP A 89 10.71 -7.20 -1.24
C ASP A 89 9.79 -8.12 -0.45
N LEU A 90 8.55 -7.70 -0.24
CA LEU A 90 7.53 -8.64 0.22
C LEU A 90 7.25 -9.69 -0.86
N HIS A 91 7.21 -10.96 -0.48
CA HIS A 91 6.82 -12.06 -1.37
C HIS A 91 5.32 -12.06 -1.66
N ILE A 92 4.81 -10.91 -2.06
CA ILE A 92 3.43 -10.67 -2.49
C ILE A 92 3.50 -10.09 -3.90
N ALA A 93 2.92 -10.79 -4.86
CA ALA A 93 2.91 -10.34 -6.24
C ALA A 93 2.14 -9.02 -6.41
N ASN A 94 2.57 -8.19 -7.35
CA ASN A 94 1.86 -6.99 -7.78
C ASN A 94 2.06 -6.80 -9.29
N PRO A 95 0.99 -6.71 -10.09
CA PRO A 95 1.07 -6.65 -11.56
C PRO A 95 1.30 -5.23 -12.09
N ASN A 96 2.01 -4.36 -11.38
CA ASN A 96 2.04 -2.93 -11.67
C ASN A 96 0.66 -2.28 -11.50
N SER A 97 0.02 -2.55 -10.37
CA SER A 97 -1.27 -1.94 -9.98
C SER A 97 -1.16 -1.21 -8.64
N ALA A 98 -2.05 -0.24 -8.43
CA ALA A 98 -2.11 0.52 -7.19
C ALA A 98 -2.32 -0.39 -5.98
N ILE A 99 -1.72 -0.01 -4.86
CA ILE A 99 -1.90 -0.63 -3.55
C ILE A 99 -2.48 0.41 -2.59
N ALA A 100 -3.23 -0.03 -1.59
CA ALA A 100 -3.74 0.83 -0.52
C ALA A 100 -3.48 0.20 0.83
N GLY A 101 -3.04 0.99 1.79
CA GLY A 101 -2.78 0.52 3.15
C GLY A 101 -3.35 1.43 4.22
N LEU A 102 -3.64 0.85 5.37
CA LEU A 102 -4.21 1.51 6.53
C LEU A 102 -3.68 0.86 7.81
N THR A 103 -3.29 1.66 8.80
CA THR A 103 -3.05 1.20 10.16
C THR A 103 -4.21 1.63 11.05
N LEU A 104 -4.79 0.69 11.76
CA LEU A 104 -5.84 0.94 12.76
C LEU A 104 -5.23 1.28 14.12
N LYS A 105 -6.03 1.88 15.03
CA LYS A 105 -5.58 2.26 16.38
C LYS A 105 -5.03 1.10 17.22
N ASN A 106 -5.53 -0.11 17.00
CA ASN A 106 -5.07 -1.32 17.67
C ASN A 106 -3.77 -1.91 17.07
N GLY A 107 -3.16 -1.21 16.10
CA GLY A 107 -1.94 -1.63 15.42
C GLY A 107 -2.13 -2.62 14.28
N ILE A 108 -3.33 -3.11 14.04
CA ILE A 108 -3.65 -3.93 12.86
C ILE A 108 -3.38 -3.10 11.59
N ARG A 109 -2.69 -3.71 10.64
CA ARG A 109 -2.46 -3.13 9.31
C ARG A 109 -3.26 -3.88 8.26
N LEU A 110 -3.90 -3.11 7.39
CA LEU A 110 -4.64 -3.62 6.23
C LEU A 110 -3.93 -3.21 4.94
N LEU A 111 -3.94 -4.09 3.96
CA LEU A 111 -3.35 -3.87 2.64
C LEU A 111 -4.28 -4.44 1.57
N ALA A 112 -4.76 -3.59 0.65
CA ALA A 112 -5.60 -3.99 -0.48
C ALA A 112 -4.82 -3.86 -1.79
N LEU A 113 -4.81 -4.93 -2.59
CA LEU A 113 -4.06 -4.97 -3.85
C LEU A 113 -4.48 -6.11 -4.77
N ASN A 114 -4.03 -6.07 -6.02
CA ASN A 114 -4.03 -7.21 -6.91
C ASN A 114 -2.79 -8.08 -6.59
N ASN A 115 -2.99 -9.28 -6.02
CA ASN A 115 -1.90 -10.19 -5.62
C ASN A 115 -1.60 -11.24 -6.70
N ILE A 116 -1.43 -10.79 -7.94
CA ILE A 116 -1.12 -11.58 -9.13
C ILE A 116 0.04 -10.93 -9.89
N GLU A 117 0.68 -11.66 -10.79
CA GLU A 117 1.82 -11.14 -11.56
C GLU A 117 1.42 -10.32 -12.79
N ALA A 118 0.21 -10.53 -13.32
CA ALA A 118 -0.27 -9.85 -14.52
C ALA A 118 -1.78 -9.62 -14.48
N GLY A 119 -2.26 -8.53 -15.08
CA GLY A 119 -3.67 -8.16 -15.09
C GLY A 119 -4.14 -7.51 -13.79
N ARG A 120 -5.46 -7.35 -13.66
CA ARG A 120 -6.11 -6.77 -12.47
C ARG A 120 -7.44 -7.46 -12.18
N TYR A 121 -7.53 -8.74 -12.53
CA TYR A 121 -8.74 -9.54 -12.43
C TYR A 121 -8.93 -10.23 -11.06
N ARG A 122 -8.00 -10.03 -10.14
CA ARG A 122 -8.08 -10.51 -8.76
C ARG A 122 -7.68 -9.39 -7.81
N LEU A 123 -8.53 -9.12 -6.81
CA LEU A 123 -8.30 -8.12 -5.77
C LEU A 123 -8.48 -8.77 -4.40
N VAL A 124 -7.57 -8.53 -3.48
CA VAL A 124 -7.59 -9.12 -2.14
C VAL A 124 -7.42 -8.05 -1.06
N LEU A 125 -7.89 -8.36 0.14
CA LEU A 125 -7.58 -7.67 1.37
C LEU A 125 -6.68 -8.56 2.23
N LEU A 126 -5.53 -8.01 2.62
CA LEU A 126 -4.60 -8.65 3.56
C LEU A 126 -4.61 -7.92 4.88
N MET A 127 -4.26 -8.65 5.92
CA MET A 127 -4.07 -8.15 7.27
C MET A 127 -2.69 -8.56 7.79
N GLN A 128 -2.09 -7.67 8.60
CA GLN A 128 -0.91 -7.95 9.41
C GLN A 128 -1.25 -7.59 10.86
N GLN A 129 -1.11 -8.56 11.75
CA GLN A 129 -1.22 -8.34 13.20
C GLN A 129 0.05 -7.68 13.74
N PRO A 130 -0.04 -6.85 14.78
CA PRO A 130 1.12 -6.16 15.33
C PRO A 130 2.27 -7.08 15.76
N GLN A 131 1.95 -8.29 16.23
CA GLN A 131 2.93 -9.25 16.76
C GLN A 131 3.48 -10.24 15.72
N SER A 132 2.76 -10.49 14.62
CA SER A 132 3.13 -11.55 13.68
C SER A 132 4.16 -11.12 12.64
N GLY A 133 4.16 -9.86 12.27
CA GLY A 133 4.97 -9.34 11.17
C GLY A 133 4.59 -9.89 9.78
N GLN A 134 3.68 -10.86 9.72
CA GLN A 134 3.30 -11.55 8.47
C GLN A 134 1.98 -11.01 7.91
N TRP A 135 1.92 -10.90 6.59
CA TRP A 135 0.71 -10.56 5.86
C TRP A 135 -0.08 -11.81 5.50
N GLN A 136 -1.36 -11.82 5.82
CA GLN A 136 -2.28 -12.91 5.47
C GLN A 136 -3.46 -12.37 4.68
N VAL A 137 -3.89 -13.10 3.64
CA VAL A 137 -5.12 -12.78 2.91
C VAL A 137 -6.30 -13.14 3.80
N ILE A 138 -7.05 -12.14 4.24
CA ILE A 138 -8.25 -12.32 5.05
C ILE A 138 -9.53 -12.34 4.22
N GLN A 139 -9.47 -11.80 3.00
CA GLN A 139 -10.60 -11.84 2.07
C GLN A 139 -10.14 -11.73 0.62
N VAL A 140 -10.67 -12.59 -0.24
CA VAL A 140 -10.67 -12.40 -1.69
C VAL A 140 -11.91 -11.56 -2.04
N LEU A 141 -11.68 -10.35 -2.54
CA LEU A 141 -12.74 -9.38 -2.84
C LEU A 141 -13.37 -9.65 -4.20
N GLU A 142 -12.53 -9.95 -5.16
CA GLU A 142 -12.88 -10.23 -6.55
C GLU A 142 -11.87 -11.25 -7.10
N ASP A 143 -12.37 -12.18 -7.92
CA ASP A 143 -11.52 -13.18 -8.57
C ASP A 143 -12.18 -13.69 -9.86
N ASP A 144 -11.64 -13.30 -10.99
CA ASP A 144 -12.02 -13.77 -12.32
C ASP A 144 -10.94 -14.70 -12.93
N GLU A 145 -10.03 -15.27 -12.11
CA GLU A 145 -8.89 -16.09 -12.59
C GLU A 145 -9.34 -17.28 -13.44
N ALA A 146 -10.44 -17.93 -13.03
CA ALA A 146 -11.00 -19.08 -13.75
C ALA A 146 -11.70 -18.71 -15.07
N LEU A 147 -11.95 -17.42 -15.33
CA LEU A 147 -12.62 -16.99 -16.55
C LEU A 147 -11.62 -16.86 -17.72
N PRO A 148 -12.06 -17.05 -18.97
CA PRO A 148 -11.30 -16.68 -20.16
C PRO A 148 -10.86 -15.20 -20.11
N ASN A 149 -9.70 -14.88 -20.67
CA ASN A 149 -9.11 -13.53 -20.58
C ASN A 149 -10.06 -12.42 -21.04
N GLU A 150 -10.84 -12.65 -22.09
CA GLU A 150 -11.80 -11.70 -22.66
C GLU A 150 -13.02 -11.45 -21.77
N GLN A 151 -13.26 -12.30 -20.79
CA GLN A 151 -14.37 -12.18 -19.84
C GLN A 151 -13.93 -11.61 -18.48
N ARG A 152 -12.61 -11.56 -18.24
CA ARG A 152 -12.05 -11.03 -16.98
C ARG A 152 -12.28 -9.54 -16.87
N LYS A 153 -12.80 -9.11 -15.72
CA LYS A 153 -13.00 -7.71 -15.38
C LYS A 153 -11.73 -7.10 -14.78
N GLU A 154 -11.70 -5.79 -14.73
CA GLU A 154 -10.63 -5.05 -14.04
C GLU A 154 -11.13 -4.59 -12.67
N PHE A 155 -10.39 -4.94 -11.62
CA PHE A 155 -10.59 -4.48 -10.25
C PHE A 155 -9.36 -3.70 -9.82
N SER A 156 -9.48 -2.37 -9.66
CA SER A 156 -8.30 -1.51 -9.56
C SER A 156 -8.49 -0.31 -8.63
N TYR A 157 -7.38 0.34 -8.34
CA TYR A 157 -7.34 1.56 -7.54
C TYR A 157 -8.04 1.43 -6.19
N PRO A 158 -7.65 0.46 -5.34
CA PRO A 158 -8.16 0.40 -3.98
C PRO A 158 -7.77 1.64 -3.20
N TYR A 159 -8.63 2.05 -2.26
CA TYR A 159 -8.34 3.07 -1.27
C TYR A 159 -8.92 2.65 0.07
N LEU A 160 -8.12 2.70 1.13
CA LEU A 160 -8.48 2.34 2.49
C LEU A 160 -8.49 3.58 3.37
N VAL A 161 -9.52 3.73 4.18
CA VAL A 161 -9.66 4.83 5.15
C VAL A 161 -10.40 4.35 6.39
N SER A 162 -10.12 4.99 7.52
CA SER A 162 -10.85 4.85 8.76
C SER A 162 -11.15 6.24 9.33
N ALA A 163 -12.39 6.49 9.69
CA ALA A 163 -12.79 7.76 10.29
C ALA A 163 -12.46 7.80 11.78
N ASP A 164 -12.57 6.67 12.45
CA ASP A 164 -12.41 6.54 13.91
C ASP A 164 -11.17 5.73 14.33
N GLY A 165 -10.45 5.16 13.36
CA GLY A 165 -9.30 4.29 13.59
C GLY A 165 -9.65 2.87 14.03
N SER A 166 -10.93 2.51 14.09
CA SER A 166 -11.40 1.18 14.54
C SER A 166 -12.01 0.38 13.40
N ASP A 167 -12.93 0.97 12.67
CA ASP A 167 -13.54 0.40 11.47
C ASP A 167 -12.73 0.80 10.23
N ALA A 168 -12.79 0.00 9.18
CA ALA A 168 -12.16 0.32 7.91
C ALA A 168 -13.18 0.38 6.78
N HIS A 169 -12.98 1.35 5.89
CA HIS A 169 -13.72 1.47 4.64
C HIS A 169 -12.76 1.25 3.47
N LEU A 170 -13.14 0.37 2.56
CA LEU A 170 -12.42 0.10 1.32
C LEU A 170 -13.29 0.50 0.14
N VAL A 171 -12.75 1.30 -0.76
CA VAL A 171 -13.37 1.58 -2.06
C VAL A 171 -12.42 1.15 -3.18
N TYR A 172 -12.96 0.70 -4.30
CA TYR A 172 -12.18 0.36 -5.50
C TYR A 172 -13.01 0.47 -6.77
N THR A 173 -12.33 0.62 -7.90
CA THR A 173 -12.95 0.62 -9.22
C THR A 173 -13.28 -0.80 -9.65
N TRP A 174 -14.55 -1.04 -9.99
CA TRP A 174 -15.07 -2.30 -10.50
C TRP A 174 -15.34 -2.18 -12.00
N ASP A 175 -14.57 -2.91 -12.80
CA ASP A 175 -14.71 -3.03 -14.26
C ASP A 175 -14.78 -1.67 -14.98
N ARG A 176 -14.08 -0.66 -14.45
CA ARG A 176 -14.12 0.74 -14.93
C ARG A 176 -15.52 1.35 -15.06
N LYS A 177 -16.54 0.70 -14.48
CA LYS A 177 -17.96 1.07 -14.61
C LYS A 177 -18.54 1.69 -13.36
N LYS A 178 -18.04 1.28 -12.19
CA LYS A 178 -18.56 1.75 -10.89
C LYS A 178 -17.48 1.70 -9.82
N ILE A 179 -17.75 2.40 -8.73
CA ILE A 179 -16.99 2.28 -7.48
C ILE A 179 -17.75 1.31 -6.58
N ARG A 180 -17.04 0.33 -6.04
CA ARG A 180 -17.52 -0.50 -4.94
C ARG A 180 -17.03 0.05 -3.62
N HIS A 181 -17.85 -0.05 -2.60
CA HIS A 181 -17.54 0.30 -1.21
C HIS A 181 -17.84 -0.89 -0.30
N LEU A 182 -16.90 -1.19 0.57
CA LEU A 182 -17.01 -2.21 1.61
C LEU A 182 -16.70 -1.56 2.97
N HIS A 183 -17.48 -1.95 3.98
CA HIS A 183 -17.26 -1.55 5.37
C HIS A 183 -16.88 -2.76 6.20
N TYR A 184 -15.79 -2.64 6.92
CA TYR A 184 -15.26 -3.65 7.84
C TYR A 184 -15.36 -3.12 9.26
N SER A 185 -16.30 -3.66 10.03
CA SER A 185 -16.42 -3.31 11.45
C SER A 185 -15.22 -3.87 12.24
N SER A 186 -14.89 -3.20 13.34
CA SER A 186 -13.85 -3.67 14.27
C SER A 186 -14.14 -5.07 14.83
N ALA A 187 -15.42 -5.43 14.97
CA ALA A 187 -15.83 -6.77 15.39
C ALA A 187 -15.48 -7.82 14.33
N TRP A 188 -15.76 -7.55 13.06
CA TRP A 188 -15.41 -8.44 11.95
C TRP A 188 -13.89 -8.59 11.82
N LEU A 189 -13.14 -7.48 11.90
CA LEU A 189 -11.68 -7.50 11.77
C LEU A 189 -10.99 -8.32 12.87
N LYS A 190 -11.57 -8.40 14.07
CA LYS A 190 -11.06 -9.25 15.16
C LYS A 190 -11.30 -10.75 14.93
N GLN A 191 -12.28 -11.12 14.10
CA GLN A 191 -12.64 -12.51 13.82
C GLN A 191 -11.98 -13.04 12.55
N ALA A 192 -11.49 -12.15 11.68
CA ALA A 192 -10.95 -12.48 10.37
C ALA A 192 -9.52 -13.04 10.39
N TYR A 193 -8.96 -13.23 11.60
CA TYR A 193 -7.59 -13.70 11.80
C TYR A 193 -7.55 -14.99 12.58
#